data_628126b10b9086b0c15be1bfce130f2d
#
_entry.id   628126b10b9086b0c15be1bfce130f2d
#
_cell.length_a   1.000
_cell.length_b   1.000
_cell.length_c   1.000
_cell.angle_alpha   90.00
_cell.angle_beta   90.00
_cell.angle_gamma   90.00
#
_symmetry.space_group_name_H-M   'P 1'
#
loop_
_entity.id
_entity.type
_entity.pdbx_description
1 polymer ?
#
loop_
_entity_poly.entity_id
_entity_poly.type
_entity_poly.pdbx_seq_one_letter_code
_entity_poly.pdbx_strand_id
1 'polypeptide(L)'
;MSSNLHVCLLDKFIPPFLNFVRDEFPIEENQFYMLGDAEKYSYESDSQTFQHCGRRGYLLLLRLMCSADKIILHSLLNFNVFIILACNPYLLKKCYWVIWGGDLYSFMFPKNSLKYKLKEMIRGFVIKRIGFLLTYVKGDVDLARRHYGARGEYIETIGYLSNVIASNIPVSENNKKNINILVGNSADPTNNHFDALDKLAKFKNEDIQIYVPLSYGDKDYAKKVIDYGKSLFGDRFIGITEFIPYNEYICFLKNIDIAVFNHQRQQAMGNTINLLAMGKKVYLKEGTTQKEFFNNLNVKTFDIKDLDIFENFSPEKNSEILMAYFSLQNLKNQWAKIL
;
A
#
# COMPACT_ATOMS: atom_id res chain seq x y z
N MET A 1 -29.26 -6.49 14.84
CA MET A 1 -27.77 -6.46 14.91
C MET A 1 -27.30 -5.97 13.56
N SER A 2 -26.41 -4.99 13.56
CA SER A 2 -25.77 -4.50 12.32
C SER A 2 -24.94 -5.64 11.72
N SER A 3 -25.05 -5.87 10.39
CA SER A 3 -24.25 -6.90 9.73
C SER A 3 -23.28 -6.25 8.75
N ASN A 4 -21.98 -6.45 8.98
CA ASN A 4 -20.90 -5.97 8.14
C ASN A 4 -20.46 -7.10 7.20
N LEU A 5 -20.41 -6.85 5.90
CA LEU A 5 -19.85 -7.77 4.92
C LEU A 5 -18.50 -7.26 4.43
N HIS A 6 -17.44 -7.95 4.77
CA HIS A 6 -16.10 -7.71 4.23
C HIS A 6 -15.91 -8.47 2.92
N VAL A 7 -15.76 -7.77 1.80
CA VAL A 7 -15.44 -8.36 0.49
C VAL A 7 -13.94 -8.23 0.29
N CYS A 8 -13.23 -9.33 0.44
CA CYS A 8 -11.78 -9.37 0.51
C CYS A 8 -11.18 -9.97 -0.76
N LEU A 9 -10.30 -9.23 -1.44
CA LEU A 9 -9.38 -9.84 -2.38
C LEU A 9 -8.19 -10.40 -1.59
N LEU A 10 -8.06 -11.73 -1.55
CA LEU A 10 -7.01 -12.40 -0.77
C LEU A 10 -5.62 -11.89 -1.18
N ASP A 11 -4.92 -11.35 -0.21
CA ASP A 11 -3.54 -10.90 -0.24
C ASP A 11 -2.95 -11.12 1.15
N LYS A 12 -1.65 -10.97 1.32
CA LYS A 12 -0.92 -11.12 2.60
C LYS A 12 -1.50 -10.30 3.77
N PHE A 13 -2.28 -9.26 3.50
CA PHE A 13 -2.87 -8.38 4.52
C PHE A 13 -4.19 -8.91 5.09
N ILE A 14 -4.92 -9.74 4.33
CA ILE A 14 -6.29 -10.15 4.67
C ILE A 14 -6.34 -11.17 5.80
N PRO A 15 -5.56 -12.28 5.80
CA PRO A 15 -5.60 -13.22 6.92
C PRO A 15 -5.27 -12.59 8.28
N PRO A 16 -4.22 -11.76 8.43
CA PRO A 16 -3.99 -11.04 9.69
C PRO A 16 -5.13 -10.07 10.06
N PHE A 17 -5.75 -9.43 9.08
CA PHE A 17 -6.88 -8.53 9.31
C PHE A 17 -8.13 -9.29 9.80
N LEU A 18 -8.42 -10.46 9.22
CA LEU A 18 -9.50 -11.34 9.67
C LEU A 18 -9.31 -11.70 11.16
N ASN A 19 -8.11 -12.13 11.55
CA ASN A 19 -7.80 -12.45 12.95
C ASN A 19 -7.96 -11.21 13.85
N PHE A 20 -7.46 -10.07 13.42
CA PHE A 20 -7.63 -8.81 14.14
C PHE A 20 -9.12 -8.46 14.39
N VAL A 21 -9.99 -8.65 13.39
CA VAL A 21 -11.42 -8.39 13.59
C VAL A 21 -12.04 -9.40 14.55
N ARG A 22 -11.63 -10.67 14.48
CA ARG A 22 -12.10 -11.71 15.40
C ARG A 22 -11.70 -11.47 16.85
N ASP A 23 -10.49 -10.96 17.05
CA ASP A 23 -9.94 -10.72 18.39
C ASP A 23 -10.51 -9.45 19.04
N GLU A 24 -10.87 -8.45 18.24
CA GLU A 24 -11.18 -7.11 18.75
C GLU A 24 -12.65 -6.69 18.60
N PHE A 25 -13.44 -7.38 17.77
CA PHE A 25 -14.83 -7.02 17.46
C PHE A 25 -15.76 -8.24 17.48
N PRO A 26 -17.09 -8.06 17.71
CA PRO A 26 -18.04 -9.17 17.68
C PRO A 26 -18.05 -9.85 16.31
N ILE A 27 -17.63 -11.11 16.26
CA ILE A 27 -17.51 -11.86 14.99
C ILE A 27 -18.88 -12.13 14.34
N GLU A 28 -19.95 -12.22 15.15
CA GLU A 28 -21.30 -12.46 14.69
C GLU A 28 -21.84 -11.32 13.82
N GLU A 29 -21.28 -10.13 13.97
CA GLU A 29 -21.62 -8.94 13.20
C GLU A 29 -20.78 -8.78 11.93
N ASN A 30 -19.73 -9.60 11.75
CA ASN A 30 -18.73 -9.45 10.71
C ASN A 30 -18.62 -10.71 9.83
N GLN A 31 -19.10 -10.65 8.60
CA GLN A 31 -19.00 -11.71 7.59
C GLN A 31 -17.88 -11.40 6.60
N PHE A 32 -17.16 -12.42 6.16
CA PHE A 32 -16.04 -12.29 5.24
C PHE A 32 -16.27 -13.09 3.97
N TYR A 33 -16.27 -12.43 2.82
CA TYR A 33 -16.30 -13.06 1.52
C TYR A 33 -14.94 -12.97 0.84
N MET A 34 -14.28 -14.13 0.69
CA MET A 34 -12.89 -14.24 0.23
C MET A 34 -12.82 -14.49 -1.27
N LEU A 35 -12.21 -13.59 -2.02
CA LEU A 35 -11.93 -13.69 -3.46
C LEU A 35 -10.44 -13.97 -3.66
N GLY A 36 -10.08 -14.99 -4.39
CA GLY A 36 -8.69 -15.32 -4.72
C GLY A 36 -8.26 -16.69 -4.22
N ASP A 37 -6.96 -16.89 -4.14
CA ASP A 37 -6.33 -18.18 -3.87
C ASP A 37 -6.07 -18.36 -2.37
N ALA A 38 -6.86 -19.23 -1.74
CA ALA A 38 -6.74 -19.56 -0.32
C ALA A 38 -5.54 -20.50 -0.02
N GLU A 39 -4.99 -21.21 -1.02
CA GLU A 39 -3.78 -22.02 -0.83
C GLU A 39 -2.56 -21.09 -0.65
N LYS A 40 -2.54 -20.00 -1.40
CA LYS A 40 -1.46 -19.01 -1.31
C LYS A 40 -1.54 -18.13 -0.06
N TYR A 41 -2.76 -17.76 0.36
CA TYR A 41 -3.00 -16.91 1.51
C TYR A 41 -4.00 -17.59 2.44
N SER A 42 -3.49 -18.58 3.18
CA SER A 42 -4.31 -19.41 4.08
C SER A 42 -4.89 -18.60 5.24
N TYR A 43 -6.10 -18.96 5.65
CA TYR A 43 -6.80 -18.41 6.81
C TYR A 43 -7.65 -19.51 7.45
N GLU A 44 -7.97 -19.35 8.72
CA GLU A 44 -8.92 -20.24 9.39
C GLU A 44 -10.35 -19.93 8.96
N SER A 45 -11.06 -20.96 8.48
CA SER A 45 -12.47 -20.85 8.08
C SER A 45 -13.40 -21.11 9.24
N ASP A 46 -14.50 -20.35 9.31
CA ASP A 46 -15.58 -20.52 10.27
C ASP A 46 -16.94 -20.27 9.60
N SER A 47 -18.02 -20.18 10.40
CA SER A 47 -19.37 -19.92 9.89
C SER A 47 -19.57 -18.54 9.27
N GLN A 48 -18.65 -17.59 9.54
CA GLN A 48 -18.72 -16.21 9.03
C GLN A 48 -17.81 -15.98 7.82
N THR A 49 -17.06 -17.00 7.38
CA THR A 49 -16.16 -16.90 6.23
C THR A 49 -16.67 -17.69 5.03
N PHE A 50 -16.72 -17.05 3.86
CA PHE A 50 -17.21 -17.61 2.61
C PHE A 50 -16.14 -17.55 1.54
N GLN A 51 -15.62 -18.70 1.10
CA GLN A 51 -14.67 -18.75 -0.02
C GLN A 51 -15.40 -18.68 -1.35
N HIS A 52 -14.96 -17.79 -2.24
CA HIS A 52 -15.52 -17.70 -3.60
C HIS A 52 -15.25 -18.98 -4.39
N CYS A 53 -16.30 -19.55 -4.97
CA CYS A 53 -16.21 -20.74 -5.81
C CYS A 53 -17.02 -20.56 -7.10
N GLY A 54 -16.32 -20.47 -8.22
CA GLY A 54 -16.88 -20.43 -9.55
C GLY A 54 -17.94 -19.33 -9.79
N ARG A 55 -18.71 -19.46 -10.86
CA ARG A 55 -19.72 -18.44 -11.22
C ARG A 55 -20.86 -18.29 -10.21
N ARG A 56 -21.23 -19.38 -9.52
CA ARG A 56 -22.28 -19.35 -8.48
C ARG A 56 -21.88 -18.55 -7.25
N GLY A 57 -20.57 -18.43 -6.98
CA GLY A 57 -20.05 -17.60 -5.90
C GLY A 57 -20.48 -16.13 -6.02
N TYR A 58 -20.55 -15.57 -7.23
CA TYR A 58 -21.01 -14.19 -7.41
C TYR A 58 -22.50 -13.98 -7.08
N LEU A 59 -23.34 -15.02 -7.23
CA LEU A 59 -24.74 -14.97 -6.78
C LEU A 59 -24.83 -14.96 -5.25
N LEU A 60 -24.00 -15.76 -4.59
CA LEU A 60 -23.89 -15.74 -3.13
C LEU A 60 -23.39 -14.36 -2.65
N LEU A 61 -22.32 -13.83 -3.26
CA LEU A 61 -21.82 -12.49 -2.95
C LEU A 61 -22.92 -11.42 -3.05
N LEU A 62 -23.70 -11.44 -4.15
CA LEU A 62 -24.79 -10.48 -4.32
C LEU A 62 -25.86 -10.63 -3.20
N ARG A 63 -26.21 -11.86 -2.83
CA ARG A 63 -27.15 -12.09 -1.71
C ARG A 63 -26.63 -11.53 -0.41
N LEU A 64 -25.35 -11.80 -0.06
CA LEU A 64 -24.70 -11.26 1.13
C LEU A 64 -24.63 -9.74 1.09
N MET A 65 -24.31 -9.15 -0.07
CA MET A 65 -24.32 -7.69 -0.25
C MET A 65 -25.70 -7.09 -0.04
N CYS A 66 -26.77 -7.76 -0.47
CA CYS A 66 -28.14 -7.28 -0.26
C CYS A 66 -28.55 -7.30 1.21
N SER A 67 -28.18 -8.36 1.94
CA SER A 67 -28.54 -8.54 3.35
C SER A 67 -27.73 -7.69 4.32
N ALA A 68 -26.46 -7.37 3.98
CA ALA A 68 -25.57 -6.59 4.85
C ALA A 68 -26.01 -5.13 5.00
N ASP A 69 -25.80 -4.55 6.17
CA ASP A 69 -26.00 -3.11 6.44
C ASP A 69 -24.83 -2.29 5.91
N LYS A 70 -23.60 -2.80 6.06
CA LYS A 70 -22.37 -2.19 5.54
C LYS A 70 -21.64 -3.20 4.65
N ILE A 71 -21.09 -2.74 3.53
CA ILE A 71 -20.27 -3.53 2.60
C ILE A 71 -18.88 -2.93 2.56
N ILE A 72 -17.91 -3.60 3.18
CA ILE A 72 -16.53 -3.14 3.27
C ILE A 72 -15.74 -3.82 2.14
N LEU A 73 -15.35 -3.03 1.14
CA LEU A 73 -14.63 -3.49 -0.04
C LEU A 73 -13.12 -3.35 0.20
N HIS A 74 -12.46 -4.46 0.49
CA HIS A 74 -11.00 -4.51 0.63
C HIS A 74 -10.36 -4.52 -0.75
N SER A 75 -10.15 -3.32 -1.28
CA SER A 75 -9.79 -2.97 -2.64
C SER A 75 -10.91 -3.11 -3.69
N LEU A 76 -10.71 -2.44 -4.82
CA LEU A 76 -11.54 -2.54 -6.02
C LEU A 76 -10.73 -3.05 -7.23
N LEU A 77 -9.93 -4.11 -7.04
CA LEU A 77 -9.14 -4.72 -8.11
C LEU A 77 -9.93 -5.79 -8.89
N ASN A 78 -10.90 -6.45 -8.24
CA ASN A 78 -11.73 -7.47 -8.91
C ASN A 78 -12.84 -6.82 -9.76
N PHE A 79 -12.70 -6.95 -11.10
CA PHE A 79 -13.62 -6.29 -12.03
C PHE A 79 -15.07 -6.85 -11.97
N ASN A 80 -15.27 -8.11 -11.58
CA ASN A 80 -16.62 -8.66 -11.46
C ASN A 80 -17.40 -8.02 -10.29
N VAL A 81 -16.69 -7.60 -9.23
CA VAL A 81 -17.30 -6.79 -8.15
C VAL A 81 -17.80 -5.46 -8.68
N PHE A 82 -17.03 -4.77 -9.56
CA PHE A 82 -17.52 -3.57 -10.25
C PHE A 82 -18.79 -3.82 -11.05
N ILE A 83 -18.88 -4.94 -11.80
CA ILE A 83 -20.06 -5.28 -12.58
C ILE A 83 -21.28 -5.47 -11.65
N ILE A 84 -21.13 -6.23 -10.55
CA ILE A 84 -22.19 -6.44 -9.58
C ILE A 84 -22.69 -5.10 -9.02
N LEU A 85 -21.78 -4.23 -8.61
CA LEU A 85 -22.12 -2.92 -8.04
C LEU A 85 -22.74 -1.97 -9.09
N ALA A 86 -22.25 -1.99 -10.33
CA ALA A 86 -22.80 -1.18 -11.41
C ALA A 86 -24.24 -1.61 -11.78
N CYS A 87 -24.51 -2.92 -11.75
CA CYS A 87 -25.87 -3.47 -11.98
C CYS A 87 -26.81 -3.28 -10.77
N ASN A 88 -26.26 -3.01 -9.57
CA ASN A 88 -27.02 -2.83 -8.33
C ASN A 88 -26.62 -1.52 -7.62
N PRO A 89 -26.85 -0.36 -8.22
CA PRO A 89 -26.31 0.91 -7.75
C PRO A 89 -26.83 1.35 -6.38
N TYR A 90 -27.95 0.81 -5.91
CA TYR A 90 -28.48 1.07 -4.58
C TYR A 90 -27.56 0.54 -3.46
N LEU A 91 -26.73 -0.48 -3.73
CA LEU A 91 -25.74 -1.01 -2.79
C LEU A 91 -24.61 -0.02 -2.54
N LEU A 92 -24.29 0.85 -3.51
CA LEU A 92 -23.15 1.75 -3.44
C LEU A 92 -23.17 2.70 -2.24
N LYS A 93 -24.37 3.09 -1.78
CA LYS A 93 -24.52 4.00 -0.63
C LYS A 93 -24.02 3.41 0.68
N LYS A 94 -24.04 2.07 0.81
CA LYS A 94 -23.56 1.34 1.98
C LYS A 94 -22.19 0.68 1.77
N CYS A 95 -21.50 1.01 0.66
CA CYS A 95 -20.15 0.53 0.38
C CYS A 95 -19.09 1.43 0.98
N TYR A 96 -18.16 0.81 1.68
CA TYR A 96 -16.96 1.37 2.30
C TYR A 96 -15.75 0.86 1.53
N TRP A 97 -15.12 1.69 0.72
CA TRP A 97 -13.99 1.29 -0.11
C TRP A 97 -12.66 1.57 0.58
N VAL A 98 -11.97 0.52 1.00
CA VAL A 98 -10.58 0.59 1.48
C VAL A 98 -9.66 0.71 0.28
N ILE A 99 -9.08 1.90 0.08
CA ILE A 99 -8.24 2.23 -1.07
C ILE A 99 -6.85 1.64 -0.88
N TRP A 100 -6.41 0.79 -1.83
CA TRP A 100 -5.07 0.18 -1.80
C TRP A 100 -4.05 0.90 -2.70
N GLY A 101 -4.45 1.97 -3.37
CA GLY A 101 -3.62 2.66 -4.35
C GLY A 101 -3.66 1.98 -5.73
N GLY A 102 -3.28 0.70 -5.86
CA GLY A 102 -3.31 -0.01 -7.13
C GLY A 102 -4.68 -0.03 -7.84
N ASP A 103 -5.75 0.02 -7.08
CA ASP A 103 -7.14 0.09 -7.57
C ASP A 103 -7.58 1.52 -7.95
N LEU A 104 -6.93 2.55 -7.42
CA LEU A 104 -7.19 3.95 -7.73
C LEU A 104 -6.43 4.43 -8.97
N TYR A 105 -5.14 4.11 -9.05
CA TYR A 105 -4.21 4.73 -10.01
C TYR A 105 -4.26 4.18 -11.44
N SER A 106 -5.22 3.31 -11.80
CA SER A 106 -5.33 2.76 -13.16
C SER A 106 -5.45 3.82 -14.27
N PHE A 107 -6.01 5.00 -13.96
CA PHE A 107 -6.13 6.11 -14.90
C PHE A 107 -4.79 6.71 -15.33
N MET A 108 -3.75 6.57 -14.52
CA MET A 108 -2.41 7.07 -14.86
C MET A 108 -1.73 6.27 -15.97
N PHE A 109 -2.21 5.03 -16.24
CA PHE A 109 -1.64 4.12 -17.22
C PHE A 109 -2.69 3.69 -18.25
N PRO A 110 -3.22 4.64 -19.04
CA PRO A 110 -4.30 4.36 -19.98
C PRO A 110 -3.83 3.40 -21.07
N LYS A 111 -4.70 2.43 -21.40
CA LYS A 111 -4.50 1.53 -22.54
C LYS A 111 -5.39 1.93 -23.69
N ASN A 112 -4.84 1.96 -24.89
CA ASN A 112 -5.61 2.31 -26.09
C ASN A 112 -6.45 1.12 -26.59
N SER A 113 -7.43 0.66 -25.81
CA SER A 113 -8.36 -0.38 -26.20
C SER A 113 -9.78 -0.04 -25.78
N LEU A 114 -10.79 -0.44 -26.59
CA LEU A 114 -12.20 -0.25 -26.25
C LEU A 114 -12.57 -0.97 -24.95
N LYS A 115 -11.99 -2.16 -24.73
CA LYS A 115 -12.17 -2.92 -23.49
C LYS A 115 -11.70 -2.16 -22.26
N TYR A 116 -10.56 -1.46 -22.36
CA TYR A 116 -10.07 -0.62 -21.27
C TYR A 116 -11.01 0.57 -21.02
N LYS A 117 -11.42 1.27 -22.09
CA LYS A 117 -12.33 2.42 -22.00
C LYS A 117 -13.66 2.06 -21.34
N LEU A 118 -14.23 0.91 -21.72
CA LEU A 118 -15.45 0.39 -21.09
C LEU A 118 -15.26 0.07 -19.60
N LYS A 119 -14.13 -0.58 -19.25
CA LYS A 119 -13.79 -0.86 -17.85
C LYS A 119 -13.65 0.41 -17.03
N GLU A 120 -12.96 1.43 -17.56
CA GLU A 120 -12.80 2.72 -16.87
C GLU A 120 -14.13 3.46 -16.72
N MET A 121 -15.03 3.38 -17.71
CA MET A 121 -16.38 3.95 -17.60
C MET A 121 -17.17 3.29 -16.44
N ILE A 122 -17.16 1.95 -16.34
CA ILE A 122 -17.84 1.22 -15.26
C ILE A 122 -17.17 1.57 -13.90
N ARG A 123 -15.86 1.60 -13.85
CA ARG A 123 -15.09 2.00 -12.66
C ARG A 123 -15.48 3.41 -12.20
N GLY A 124 -15.47 4.37 -13.08
CA GLY A 124 -15.87 5.76 -12.80
C GLY A 124 -17.33 5.85 -12.32
N PHE A 125 -18.24 5.08 -12.92
CA PHE A 125 -19.64 5.03 -12.48
C PHE A 125 -19.77 4.56 -11.02
N VAL A 126 -19.04 3.50 -10.64
CA VAL A 126 -19.05 2.93 -9.29
C VAL A 126 -18.37 3.86 -8.30
N ILE A 127 -17.12 4.26 -8.55
CA ILE A 127 -16.35 5.11 -7.64
C ILE A 127 -17.06 6.44 -7.37
N LYS A 128 -17.68 7.04 -8.38
CA LYS A 128 -18.46 8.28 -8.21
C LYS A 128 -19.58 8.17 -7.18
N ARG A 129 -20.14 6.96 -6.95
CA ARG A 129 -21.34 6.73 -6.16
C ARG A 129 -21.11 5.94 -4.87
N ILE A 130 -19.92 5.42 -4.65
CA ILE A 130 -19.55 4.77 -3.38
C ILE A 130 -19.81 5.71 -2.21
N GLY A 131 -20.41 5.18 -1.14
CA GLY A 131 -20.79 5.95 0.03
C GLY A 131 -19.62 6.45 0.86
N PHE A 132 -18.56 5.63 1.03
CA PHE A 132 -17.46 5.93 1.93
C PHE A 132 -16.11 5.55 1.32
N LEU A 133 -15.11 6.42 1.52
CA LEU A 133 -13.73 6.29 1.03
C LEU A 133 -12.79 6.15 2.22
N LEU A 134 -12.18 4.99 2.37
CA LEU A 134 -11.36 4.61 3.51
C LEU A 134 -9.88 4.58 3.14
N THR A 135 -9.09 5.45 3.73
CA THR A 135 -7.63 5.48 3.59
C THR A 135 -7.04 6.43 4.63
N TYR A 136 -5.76 6.33 4.92
CA TYR A 136 -5.01 7.35 5.66
C TYR A 136 -4.34 8.39 4.75
N VAL A 137 -4.25 8.12 3.45
CA VAL A 137 -3.67 9.03 2.46
C VAL A 137 -4.77 9.91 1.87
N LYS A 138 -5.07 11.04 2.53
CA LYS A 138 -6.13 11.97 2.09
C LYS A 138 -5.99 12.41 0.63
N GLY A 139 -4.76 12.59 0.14
CA GLY A 139 -4.50 12.91 -1.26
C GLY A 139 -5.07 11.88 -2.25
N ASP A 140 -5.19 10.59 -1.87
CA ASP A 140 -5.82 9.56 -2.70
C ASP A 140 -7.34 9.78 -2.82
N VAL A 141 -7.99 10.26 -1.75
CA VAL A 141 -9.40 10.68 -1.79
C VAL A 141 -9.58 11.87 -2.74
N ASP A 142 -8.68 12.85 -2.66
CA ASP A 142 -8.72 14.03 -3.52
C ASP A 142 -8.47 13.66 -5.00
N LEU A 143 -7.63 12.65 -5.25
CA LEU A 143 -7.48 12.07 -6.60
C LEU A 143 -8.74 11.36 -7.07
N ALA A 144 -9.38 10.53 -6.23
CA ALA A 144 -10.64 9.87 -6.56
C ALA A 144 -11.74 10.89 -6.86
N ARG A 145 -11.82 11.97 -6.09
CA ARG A 145 -12.77 13.09 -6.32
C ARG A 145 -12.48 13.80 -7.64
N ARG A 146 -11.22 14.15 -7.88
CA ARG A 146 -10.80 14.93 -9.07
C ARG A 146 -10.96 14.12 -10.35
N HIS A 147 -10.59 12.86 -10.33
CA HIS A 147 -10.55 12.03 -11.55
C HIS A 147 -11.88 11.30 -11.81
N TYR A 148 -12.47 10.69 -10.80
CA TYR A 148 -13.71 9.91 -10.93
C TYR A 148 -14.96 10.65 -10.47
N GLY A 149 -14.82 11.85 -9.88
CA GLY A 149 -15.93 12.60 -9.30
C GLY A 149 -16.53 11.91 -8.07
N ALA A 150 -15.71 11.19 -7.30
CA ALA A 150 -16.13 10.48 -6.09
C ALA A 150 -16.81 11.42 -5.09
N ARG A 151 -17.99 11.01 -4.56
CA ARG A 151 -18.82 11.83 -3.66
C ARG A 151 -18.89 11.27 -2.25
N GLY A 152 -18.28 10.10 -2.03
CA GLY A 152 -18.29 9.42 -0.74
C GLY A 152 -17.67 10.22 0.38
N GLU A 153 -18.14 9.96 1.58
CA GLU A 153 -17.57 10.49 2.81
C GLU A 153 -16.17 9.91 3.03
N TYR A 154 -15.22 10.75 3.42
CA TYR A 154 -13.88 10.31 3.78
C TYR A 154 -13.84 9.83 5.22
N ILE A 155 -13.39 8.61 5.43
CA ILE A 155 -13.11 8.05 6.75
C ILE A 155 -11.63 7.67 6.80
N GLU A 156 -10.92 8.26 7.75
CA GLU A 156 -9.51 7.99 7.96
C GLU A 156 -9.30 6.63 8.63
N THR A 157 -8.49 5.77 8.03
CA THR A 157 -8.06 4.52 8.63
C THR A 157 -6.69 4.09 8.10
N ILE A 158 -5.81 3.64 9.00
CA ILE A 158 -4.53 3.02 8.61
C ILE A 158 -4.73 1.61 8.03
N GLY A 159 -5.93 1.09 8.07
CA GLY A 159 -6.41 -0.08 7.35
C GLY A 159 -6.01 -1.41 7.95
N TYR A 160 -4.73 -1.77 7.98
CA TYR A 160 -4.26 -3.12 8.28
C TYR A 160 -3.15 -3.16 9.31
N LEU A 161 -3.02 -4.32 9.99
CA LEU A 161 -1.91 -4.60 10.93
C LEU A 161 -0.52 -4.43 10.29
N SER A 162 -0.40 -4.65 8.98
CA SER A 162 0.86 -4.45 8.26
C SER A 162 1.33 -2.99 8.22
N ASN A 163 0.46 -2.04 8.54
CA ASN A 163 0.80 -0.62 8.66
C ASN A 163 1.10 -0.23 10.12
N VAL A 164 0.84 -1.11 11.09
CA VAL A 164 1.16 -0.87 12.50
C VAL A 164 2.65 -1.04 12.73
N ILE A 165 3.27 -0.06 13.35
CA ILE A 165 4.69 -0.09 13.70
C ILE A 165 4.85 -0.94 14.97
N ALA A 166 5.77 -1.91 14.95
CA ALA A 166 6.12 -2.68 16.14
C ALA A 166 6.75 -1.77 17.21
N SER A 167 6.27 -1.90 18.45
CA SER A 167 6.68 -1.03 19.58
C SER A 167 8.18 -1.04 19.93
N ASN A 168 8.96 -1.97 19.38
CA ASN A 168 10.37 -2.17 19.69
C ASN A 168 11.26 -2.02 18.44
N ILE A 169 11.08 -0.96 17.67
CA ILE A 169 12.00 -0.66 16.58
C ILE A 169 13.17 0.18 17.17
N PRO A 170 14.37 -0.41 17.34
CA PRO A 170 15.50 0.38 17.83
C PRO A 170 15.92 1.38 16.75
N VAL A 171 16.09 2.64 17.15
CA VAL A 171 16.77 3.66 16.35
C VAL A 171 18.21 3.18 16.19
N SER A 172 18.68 3.10 14.94
CA SER A 172 20.05 2.63 14.66
C SER A 172 21.06 3.68 15.02
N GLU A 173 22.06 3.32 15.81
CA GLU A 173 23.25 4.16 15.99
C GLU A 173 24.10 4.14 14.72
N ASN A 174 24.36 5.30 14.16
CA ASN A 174 25.14 5.49 12.93
C ASN A 174 26.65 5.43 13.22
N ASN A 175 27.23 4.24 13.24
CA ASN A 175 28.69 4.03 13.35
C ASN A 175 29.28 3.24 12.16
N LYS A 176 28.65 3.31 10.97
CA LYS A 176 29.11 2.55 9.80
C LYS A 176 29.99 3.40 8.87
N LYS A 177 31.03 2.77 8.32
CA LYS A 177 31.87 3.37 7.28
C LYS A 177 31.11 3.54 5.95
N ASN A 178 30.22 2.60 5.59
CA ASN A 178 29.50 2.57 4.31
C ASN A 178 28.08 3.04 4.47
N ILE A 179 27.58 3.87 3.55
CA ILE A 179 26.19 4.31 3.49
C ILE A 179 25.37 3.31 2.66
N ASN A 180 24.41 2.65 3.29
CA ASN A 180 23.49 1.71 2.64
C ASN A 180 22.25 2.44 2.10
N ILE A 181 22.04 2.40 0.78
CA ILE A 181 20.96 3.12 0.10
C ILE A 181 19.98 2.11 -0.47
N LEU A 182 18.71 2.22 -0.09
CA LEU A 182 17.59 1.46 -0.67
C LEU A 182 16.97 2.27 -1.81
N VAL A 183 16.80 1.67 -3.00
CA VAL A 183 16.14 2.32 -4.15
C VAL A 183 14.92 1.53 -4.59
N GLY A 184 13.74 2.16 -4.55
CA GLY A 184 12.49 1.53 -4.94
C GLY A 184 12.04 0.40 -4.01
N ASN A 185 11.03 -0.37 -4.44
CA ASN A 185 10.45 -1.46 -3.64
C ASN A 185 10.04 -2.70 -4.44
N SER A 186 10.07 -2.65 -5.75
CA SER A 186 9.62 -3.75 -6.63
C SER A 186 10.09 -3.53 -8.06
N ALA A 187 10.06 -4.57 -8.90
CA ALA A 187 10.32 -4.48 -10.32
C ALA A 187 9.13 -3.87 -11.13
N ASP A 188 8.46 -2.87 -10.57
CA ASP A 188 7.40 -2.12 -11.26
C ASP A 188 8.02 -0.85 -11.87
N PRO A 189 7.83 -0.56 -13.17
CA PRO A 189 8.37 0.63 -13.84
C PRO A 189 7.98 1.96 -13.17
N THR A 190 6.88 2.00 -12.42
CA THR A 190 6.45 3.20 -11.66
C THR A 190 7.39 3.56 -10.53
N ASN A 191 8.33 2.69 -10.15
CA ASN A 191 9.43 3.01 -9.24
C ASN A 191 10.45 4.00 -9.84
N ASN A 192 10.49 4.09 -11.18
CA ASN A 192 11.38 5.01 -11.90
C ASN A 192 12.86 4.86 -11.50
N HIS A 193 13.33 3.60 -11.44
CA HIS A 193 14.67 3.25 -10.96
C HIS A 193 15.80 3.93 -11.72
N PHE A 194 15.70 4.02 -13.06
CA PHE A 194 16.76 4.60 -13.89
C PHE A 194 17.05 6.05 -13.47
N ASP A 195 16.02 6.89 -13.35
CA ASP A 195 16.18 8.28 -12.91
C ASP A 195 16.72 8.39 -11.46
N ALA A 196 16.33 7.47 -10.58
CA ALA A 196 16.86 7.43 -9.22
C ALA A 196 18.36 7.05 -9.20
N LEU A 197 18.75 6.06 -10.01
CA LEU A 197 20.15 5.62 -10.13
C LEU A 197 21.02 6.69 -10.78
N ASP A 198 20.52 7.41 -11.80
CA ASP A 198 21.21 8.56 -12.42
C ASP A 198 21.49 9.66 -11.40
N LYS A 199 20.52 9.98 -10.54
CA LYS A 199 20.71 10.96 -9.47
C LYS A 199 21.73 10.52 -8.42
N LEU A 200 21.84 9.21 -8.18
CA LEU A 200 22.85 8.62 -7.28
C LEU A 200 24.24 8.52 -7.93
N ALA A 201 24.32 8.54 -9.25
CA ALA A 201 25.61 8.38 -9.97
C ALA A 201 26.65 9.46 -9.61
N LYS A 202 26.23 10.65 -9.15
CA LYS A 202 27.13 11.69 -8.66
C LYS A 202 27.94 11.26 -7.41
N PHE A 203 27.46 10.24 -6.70
CA PHE A 203 28.10 9.68 -5.49
C PHE A 203 28.81 8.34 -5.77
N LYS A 204 29.02 7.97 -7.04
CA LYS A 204 29.59 6.67 -7.40
C LYS A 204 31.02 6.44 -6.87
N ASN A 205 31.74 7.49 -6.48
CA ASN A 205 33.08 7.38 -5.92
C ASN A 205 33.09 7.32 -4.38
N GLU A 206 31.92 7.52 -3.76
CA GLU A 206 31.76 7.45 -2.32
C GLU A 206 31.62 6.01 -1.82
N ASP A 207 31.81 5.80 -0.53
CA ASP A 207 31.64 4.48 0.09
C ASP A 207 30.16 4.20 0.35
N ILE A 208 29.45 3.85 -0.73
CA ILE A 208 28.02 3.56 -0.75
C ILE A 208 27.74 2.14 -1.23
N GLN A 209 26.67 1.53 -0.72
CA GLN A 209 26.11 0.28 -1.18
C GLN A 209 24.64 0.49 -1.59
N ILE A 210 24.26 0.08 -2.79
CA ILE A 210 22.93 0.29 -3.33
C ILE A 210 22.15 -1.02 -3.36
N TYR A 211 21.01 -1.06 -2.71
CA TYR A 211 20.11 -2.20 -2.64
C TYR A 211 18.81 -1.88 -3.39
N VAL A 212 18.41 -2.75 -4.30
CA VAL A 212 17.20 -2.57 -5.13
C VAL A 212 16.32 -3.80 -5.03
N PRO A 213 15.19 -3.74 -4.28
CA PRO A 213 14.23 -4.84 -4.23
C PRO A 213 13.52 -5.03 -5.58
N LEU A 214 13.69 -6.21 -6.18
CA LEU A 214 13.17 -6.59 -7.50
C LEU A 214 12.49 -7.97 -7.49
N SER A 215 12.14 -8.49 -6.31
CA SER A 215 11.62 -9.85 -6.12
C SER A 215 10.21 -10.07 -6.69
N TYR A 216 9.48 -9.01 -6.99
CA TYR A 216 8.15 -9.08 -7.62
C TYR A 216 7.95 -7.93 -8.61
N GLY A 217 7.07 -8.15 -9.58
CA GLY A 217 6.82 -7.23 -10.69
C GLY A 217 7.27 -7.82 -12.04
N ASP A 218 7.73 -6.98 -12.94
CA ASP A 218 8.16 -7.34 -14.29
C ASP A 218 9.62 -7.83 -14.29
N LYS A 219 9.83 -9.11 -14.64
CA LYS A 219 11.16 -9.75 -14.65
C LYS A 219 12.11 -9.15 -15.69
N ASP A 220 11.58 -8.74 -16.86
CA ASP A 220 12.39 -8.14 -17.91
C ASP A 220 12.83 -6.73 -17.52
N TYR A 221 11.95 -5.99 -16.85
CA TYR A 221 12.30 -4.71 -16.26
C TYR A 221 13.34 -4.87 -15.13
N ALA A 222 13.19 -5.88 -14.26
CA ALA A 222 14.17 -6.18 -13.21
C ALA A 222 15.55 -6.40 -13.78
N LYS A 223 15.67 -7.22 -14.84
CA LYS A 223 16.93 -7.47 -15.52
C LYS A 223 17.56 -6.17 -16.05
N LYS A 224 16.78 -5.32 -16.72
CA LYS A 224 17.28 -4.02 -17.24
C LYS A 224 17.79 -3.12 -16.12
N VAL A 225 17.08 -3.07 -14.98
CA VAL A 225 17.51 -2.29 -13.80
C VAL A 225 18.81 -2.82 -13.22
N ILE A 226 18.97 -4.15 -13.14
CA ILE A 226 20.21 -4.78 -12.66
C ILE A 226 21.40 -4.47 -13.58
N ASP A 227 21.23 -4.67 -14.89
CA ASP A 227 22.28 -4.41 -15.86
C ASP A 227 22.71 -2.94 -15.83
N TYR A 228 21.74 -2.02 -15.74
CA TYR A 228 22.01 -0.59 -15.64
C TYR A 228 22.70 -0.20 -14.33
N GLY A 229 22.18 -0.66 -13.18
CA GLY A 229 22.78 -0.37 -11.88
C GLY A 229 24.21 -0.88 -11.75
N LYS A 230 24.48 -2.10 -12.24
CA LYS A 230 25.84 -2.66 -12.29
C LYS A 230 26.77 -1.87 -13.20
N SER A 231 26.27 -1.34 -14.32
CA SER A 231 27.09 -0.47 -15.21
C SER A 231 27.52 0.83 -14.53
N LEU A 232 26.73 1.38 -13.61
CA LEU A 232 27.03 2.61 -12.89
C LEU A 232 27.89 2.38 -11.63
N PHE A 233 27.60 1.32 -10.85
CA PHE A 233 28.13 1.13 -9.50
C PHE A 233 28.95 -0.16 -9.32
N GLY A 234 29.02 -1.03 -10.33
CA GLY A 234 29.76 -2.30 -10.24
C GLY A 234 29.20 -3.21 -9.13
N ASP A 235 30.11 -3.77 -8.32
CA ASP A 235 29.80 -4.69 -7.21
C ASP A 235 29.05 -4.00 -6.05
N ARG A 236 29.03 -2.67 -6.02
CA ARG A 236 28.27 -1.89 -5.02
C ARG A 236 26.77 -1.82 -5.32
N PHE A 237 26.32 -2.41 -6.44
CA PHE A 237 24.91 -2.54 -6.76
C PHE A 237 24.41 -3.96 -6.49
N ILE A 238 23.38 -4.10 -5.66
CA ILE A 238 22.75 -5.36 -5.28
C ILE A 238 21.28 -5.33 -5.67
N GLY A 239 20.91 -6.05 -6.73
CA GLY A 239 19.51 -6.32 -7.09
C GLY A 239 18.97 -7.50 -6.27
N ILE A 240 18.00 -7.29 -5.43
CA ILE A 240 17.36 -8.32 -4.60
C ILE A 240 16.21 -8.93 -5.39
N THR A 241 16.44 -10.10 -6.00
CA THR A 241 15.46 -10.81 -6.85
C THR A 241 14.68 -11.89 -6.13
N GLU A 242 15.17 -12.34 -4.98
CA GLU A 242 14.52 -13.36 -4.16
C GLU A 242 13.57 -12.74 -3.14
N PHE A 243 12.52 -13.48 -2.79
CA PHE A 243 11.59 -13.06 -1.75
C PHE A 243 12.26 -13.17 -0.38
N ILE A 244 12.20 -12.09 0.39
CA ILE A 244 12.67 -12.05 1.78
C ILE A 244 11.43 -12.11 2.69
N PRO A 245 11.37 -13.06 3.66
CA PRO A 245 10.30 -13.11 4.66
C PRO A 245 10.20 -11.81 5.47
N TYR A 246 9.00 -11.46 5.92
CA TYR A 246 8.74 -10.15 6.54
C TYR A 246 9.70 -9.78 7.69
N ASN A 247 9.93 -10.72 8.62
CA ASN A 247 10.81 -10.46 9.77
C ASN A 247 12.28 -10.21 9.35
N GLU A 248 12.76 -10.97 8.37
CA GLU A 248 14.10 -10.79 7.80
C GLU A 248 14.20 -9.49 7.03
N TYR A 249 13.12 -9.12 6.32
CA TYR A 249 13.05 -7.87 5.59
C TYR A 249 13.09 -6.64 6.54
N ILE A 250 12.39 -6.70 7.67
CA ILE A 250 12.51 -5.66 8.70
C ILE A 250 13.95 -5.56 9.26
N CYS A 251 14.61 -6.70 9.48
CA CYS A 251 16.03 -6.73 9.87
C CYS A 251 16.93 -6.14 8.79
N PHE A 252 16.66 -6.40 7.52
CA PHE A 252 17.36 -5.78 6.39
C PHE A 252 17.14 -4.25 6.38
N LEU A 253 15.91 -3.75 6.55
CA LEU A 253 15.61 -2.32 6.58
C LEU A 253 16.35 -1.58 7.72
N LYS A 254 16.62 -2.23 8.85
CA LYS A 254 17.46 -1.64 9.94
C LYS A 254 18.87 -1.27 9.47
N ASN A 255 19.39 -2.00 8.50
CA ASN A 255 20.72 -1.77 7.95
C ASN A 255 20.77 -0.70 6.87
N ILE A 256 19.64 -0.22 6.39
CA ILE A 256 19.54 0.88 5.43
C ILE A 256 19.75 2.20 6.18
N ASP A 257 20.45 3.14 5.56
CA ASP A 257 20.68 4.49 6.08
C ASP A 257 19.81 5.51 5.34
N ILE A 258 19.67 5.33 4.03
CA ILE A 258 18.93 6.22 3.15
C ILE A 258 17.99 5.40 2.25
N ALA A 259 16.76 5.85 2.08
CA ALA A 259 15.86 5.29 1.07
C ALA A 259 15.47 6.33 0.03
N VAL A 260 15.46 5.91 -1.23
CA VAL A 260 15.13 6.74 -2.40
C VAL A 260 13.92 6.13 -3.11
N PHE A 261 12.75 6.73 -2.93
CA PHE A 261 11.49 6.33 -3.53
C PHE A 261 11.05 7.35 -4.58
N ASN A 262 11.51 7.15 -5.81
CA ASN A 262 11.18 8.01 -6.95
C ASN A 262 9.87 7.62 -7.63
N HIS A 263 8.91 7.19 -6.86
CA HIS A 263 7.65 6.63 -7.31
C HIS A 263 6.81 7.65 -8.07
N GLN A 264 6.14 7.21 -9.13
CA GLN A 264 5.20 8.06 -9.89
C GLN A 264 3.82 8.14 -9.25
N ARG A 265 3.52 7.23 -8.31
CA ARG A 265 2.27 7.11 -7.57
C ARG A 265 2.54 6.70 -6.12
N GLN A 266 1.54 6.78 -5.26
CA GLN A 266 1.63 6.23 -3.92
C GLN A 266 1.90 4.72 -3.98
N GLN A 267 3.00 4.29 -3.36
CA GLN A 267 3.38 2.89 -3.17
C GLN A 267 4.48 2.78 -2.11
N ALA A 268 4.82 1.55 -1.69
CA ALA A 268 5.84 1.27 -0.66
C ALA A 268 5.56 1.95 0.70
N MET A 269 4.29 2.24 1.05
CA MET A 269 3.97 2.95 2.29
C MET A 269 4.51 2.21 3.52
N GLY A 270 4.36 0.88 3.61
CA GLY A 270 4.90 0.10 4.72
C GLY A 270 6.43 0.26 4.86
N ASN A 271 7.18 0.24 3.75
CA ASN A 271 8.63 0.49 3.78
C ASN A 271 8.95 1.91 4.26
N THR A 272 8.25 2.90 3.71
CA THR A 272 8.46 4.31 4.05
C THR A 272 8.17 4.57 5.53
N ILE A 273 7.04 4.06 6.04
CA ILE A 273 6.64 4.18 7.44
C ILE A 273 7.70 3.57 8.37
N ASN A 274 8.11 2.33 8.09
CA ASN A 274 9.09 1.63 8.92
C ASN A 274 10.46 2.34 8.89
N LEU A 275 10.96 2.74 7.72
CA LEU A 275 12.22 3.44 7.60
C LEU A 275 12.23 4.78 8.33
N LEU A 276 11.18 5.59 8.18
CA LEU A 276 11.04 6.85 8.89
C LEU A 276 10.91 6.66 10.41
N ALA A 277 10.19 5.61 10.85
CA ALA A 277 10.09 5.25 12.28
C ALA A 277 11.41 4.75 12.85
N MET A 278 12.25 4.10 12.04
CA MET A 278 13.62 3.71 12.38
C MET A 278 14.61 4.89 12.35
N GLY A 279 14.14 6.10 12.06
CA GLY A 279 14.98 7.28 11.98
C GLY A 279 15.82 7.38 10.71
N LYS A 280 15.45 6.66 9.64
CA LYS A 280 16.19 6.68 8.38
C LYS A 280 15.83 7.90 7.53
N LYS A 281 16.80 8.35 6.73
CA LYS A 281 16.60 9.44 5.76
C LYS A 281 15.83 8.92 4.55
N VAL A 282 14.67 9.51 4.25
CA VAL A 282 13.83 9.06 3.14
C VAL A 282 13.59 10.19 2.15
N TYR A 283 13.96 9.92 0.90
CA TYR A 283 13.69 10.78 -0.25
C TYR A 283 12.44 10.32 -0.96
N LEU A 284 11.49 11.21 -1.15
CA LEU A 284 10.24 11.01 -1.88
C LEU A 284 10.15 11.98 -3.04
N LYS A 285 9.45 11.59 -4.09
CA LYS A 285 9.16 12.47 -5.22
C LYS A 285 8.11 13.50 -4.83
N GLU A 286 8.39 14.77 -5.08
CA GLU A 286 7.45 15.87 -4.88
C GLU A 286 6.19 15.73 -5.76
N GLY A 287 5.05 16.23 -5.28
CA GLY A 287 3.76 16.15 -5.97
C GLY A 287 3.08 14.78 -5.91
N THR A 288 3.58 13.86 -5.08
CA THR A 288 2.90 12.58 -4.81
C THR A 288 2.02 12.70 -3.55
N THR A 289 0.89 11.98 -3.54
CA THR A 289 0.00 11.92 -2.35
C THR A 289 0.71 11.36 -1.13
N GLN A 290 1.72 10.51 -1.34
CA GLN A 290 2.59 9.98 -0.30
C GLN A 290 3.43 11.08 0.36
N LYS A 291 4.08 11.95 -0.43
CA LYS A 291 4.86 13.08 0.09
C LYS A 291 3.97 14.06 0.84
N GLU A 292 2.81 14.38 0.27
CA GLU A 292 1.81 15.24 0.89
C GLU A 292 1.32 14.69 2.24
N PHE A 293 1.08 13.37 2.34
CA PHE A 293 0.67 12.72 3.57
C PHE A 293 1.69 12.94 4.70
N PHE A 294 2.98 12.68 4.46
CA PHE A 294 4.01 12.89 5.48
C PHE A 294 4.19 14.36 5.85
N ASN A 295 4.10 15.26 4.88
CA ASN A 295 4.14 16.71 5.15
C ASN A 295 2.98 17.13 6.08
N ASN A 296 1.76 16.62 5.83
CA ASN A 296 0.58 16.93 6.65
C ASN A 296 0.69 16.38 8.09
N LEU A 297 1.43 15.30 8.29
CA LEU A 297 1.76 14.78 9.62
C LEU A 297 2.94 15.50 10.29
N ASN A 298 3.55 16.50 9.65
CA ASN A 298 4.81 17.13 10.10
C ASN A 298 5.98 16.13 10.23
N VAL A 299 5.96 15.05 9.45
CA VAL A 299 7.04 14.07 9.32
C VAL A 299 8.01 14.54 8.26
N LYS A 300 9.27 14.79 8.64
CA LYS A 300 10.29 15.28 7.72
C LYS A 300 10.69 14.19 6.72
N THR A 301 10.50 14.47 5.44
CA THR A 301 11.01 13.71 4.30
C THR A 301 11.70 14.67 3.34
N PHE A 302 12.56 14.14 2.46
CA PHE A 302 13.35 14.95 1.54
C PHE A 302 12.81 14.84 0.11
N ASP A 303 13.06 15.87 -0.73
CA ASP A 303 12.76 15.75 -2.16
C ASP A 303 13.94 15.05 -2.86
N ILE A 304 13.62 14.12 -3.74
CA ILE A 304 14.64 13.44 -4.56
C ILE A 304 15.41 14.40 -5.49
N LYS A 305 14.87 15.58 -5.78
CA LYS A 305 15.59 16.62 -6.54
C LYS A 305 16.79 17.14 -5.79
N ASP A 306 16.69 17.23 -4.46
CA ASP A 306 17.69 17.75 -3.54
C ASP A 306 18.51 16.61 -2.90
N LEU A 307 18.66 15.47 -3.62
CA LEU A 307 19.32 14.29 -3.10
C LEU A 307 20.76 14.61 -2.67
N ASP A 308 20.99 14.53 -1.36
CA ASP A 308 22.29 14.65 -0.70
C ASP A 308 22.45 13.57 0.37
N ILE A 309 23.41 12.67 0.18
CA ILE A 309 23.65 11.55 1.10
C ILE A 309 24.35 11.96 2.39
N PHE A 310 24.98 13.14 2.42
CA PHE A 310 25.77 13.65 3.55
C PHE A 310 25.02 14.63 4.44
N GLU A 311 23.84 15.12 4.02
CA GLU A 311 23.06 16.06 4.81
C GLU A 311 22.68 15.46 6.16
N ASN A 312 23.00 16.15 7.25
CA ASN A 312 22.63 15.74 8.60
C ASN A 312 21.12 15.87 8.84
N PHE A 313 20.58 14.89 9.56
CA PHE A 313 19.15 14.80 9.85
C PHE A 313 18.91 14.25 11.26
N SER A 314 18.07 14.93 12.05
CA SER A 314 17.58 14.48 13.36
C SER A 314 16.25 13.76 13.21
N PRO A 315 16.20 12.44 13.45
CA PRO A 315 15.03 11.61 13.15
C PRO A 315 14.00 11.49 14.28
N GLU A 316 14.32 11.90 15.52
CA GLU A 316 13.60 11.56 16.75
C GLU A 316 12.12 11.96 16.64
N LYS A 317 11.84 13.18 16.20
CA LYS A 317 10.48 13.70 16.03
C LYS A 317 9.64 12.88 15.04
N ASN A 318 10.25 12.36 13.97
CA ASN A 318 9.56 11.50 13.00
C ASN A 318 9.10 10.20 13.66
N SER A 319 9.98 9.56 14.44
CA SER A 319 9.69 8.30 15.12
C SER A 319 8.51 8.43 16.07
N GLU A 320 8.50 9.48 16.92
CA GLU A 320 7.41 9.75 17.88
C GLU A 320 6.05 9.92 17.17
N ILE A 321 5.99 10.76 16.14
CA ILE A 321 4.75 11.03 15.39
C ILE A 321 4.24 9.73 14.74
N LEU A 322 5.14 8.98 14.10
CA LEU A 322 4.75 7.78 13.35
C LEU A 322 4.36 6.64 14.28
N MET A 323 5.04 6.44 15.39
CA MET A 323 4.67 5.42 16.38
C MET A 323 3.30 5.70 17.00
N ALA A 324 2.96 6.97 17.27
CA ALA A 324 1.65 7.35 17.75
C ALA A 324 0.56 7.12 16.68
N TYR A 325 0.80 7.58 15.45
CA TYR A 325 -0.18 7.50 14.36
C TYR A 325 -0.41 6.06 13.88
N PHE A 326 0.65 5.27 13.67
CA PHE A 326 0.58 3.88 13.21
C PHE A 326 0.60 2.86 14.36
N SER A 327 -0.04 3.20 15.50
CA SER A 327 -0.18 2.31 16.65
C SER A 327 -1.36 1.34 16.49
N LEU A 328 -1.26 0.18 17.15
CA LEU A 328 -2.36 -0.78 17.22
C LEU A 328 -3.62 -0.14 17.85
N GLN A 329 -3.45 0.69 18.88
CA GLN A 329 -4.58 1.37 19.52
C GLN A 329 -5.30 2.32 18.55
N ASN A 330 -4.56 3.05 17.71
CA ASN A 330 -5.17 3.91 16.70
C ASN A 330 -5.92 3.08 15.63
N LEU A 331 -5.34 1.95 15.18
CA LEU A 331 -6.02 1.02 14.28
C LEU A 331 -7.36 0.54 14.87
N LYS A 332 -7.37 0.10 16.14
CA LYS A 332 -8.58 -0.33 16.84
C LYS A 332 -9.62 0.78 16.92
N ASN A 333 -9.21 1.98 17.34
CA ASN A 333 -10.10 3.13 17.47
C ASN A 333 -10.71 3.55 16.11
N GLN A 334 -9.96 3.43 15.02
CA GLN A 334 -10.45 3.74 13.68
C GLN A 334 -11.47 2.71 13.19
N TRP A 335 -11.18 1.41 13.33
CA TRP A 335 -12.11 0.36 12.94
C TRP A 335 -13.38 0.35 13.81
N ALA A 336 -13.29 0.65 15.11
CA ALA A 336 -14.47 0.78 15.98
C ALA A 336 -15.48 1.86 15.54
N LYS A 337 -15.06 2.83 14.70
CA LYS A 337 -15.97 3.83 14.11
C LYS A 337 -16.59 3.35 12.80
N ILE A 338 -16.00 2.32 12.19
CA ILE A 338 -16.40 1.79 10.89
C ILE A 338 -17.34 0.59 11.09
N LEU A 339 -16.98 -0.33 11.99
CA LEU A 339 -17.75 -1.52 12.34
C LEU A 339 -18.81 -1.21 13.37
#